data_8a3d782081fc483ead08e04d4bdb23b0
#
_entry.id   8a3d782081fc483ead08e04d4bdb23b0
#
_cell.length_a   1.000
_cell.length_b   1.000
_cell.length_c   1.000
_cell.angle_alpha   90.00
_cell.angle_beta   90.00
_cell.angle_gamma   90.00
#
_symmetry.space_group_name_H-M   'P 1'
#
loop_
_entity.id
_entity.type
_entity.pdbx_description
1 polymer ?
#
loop_
_entity_poly.entity_id
_entity_poly.type
_entity_poly.pdbx_seq_one_letter_code
_entity_poly.pdbx_strand_id
1 'polypeptide(L)'
;MKLNYFNFKKFQDQVLLTNDFGCHMFVSEDIFRRILQKDIDMDSDIGQTLFEKNMIYDETNLEYSSTMKYDIRRIKGHVGVATSLHIFVVTTACNAGCVYCQANNGVTCPSLFMSKEIAEKAVDIALQSPSQYLSFEFQGGEPLLNFEIIKHIVGYAEERKGPHCIRYNVVTNLTLLTDEILDYFQEHHFGISTSIDGPESLHNQNRPFKTGGGTYERAIDSIRKIRERGLHVGAIQTTTRYSLPFPQEIVRAYNDLGFDSIFIRPLTPLGKATHNWDEIGYTPEEFISFYVQALDELLKINQTGHFLKEEHASILLSRINGNFVNYMELRSPCGASIGQLAYYADGEIFTCDEGRMLHEMGDHTFRLGNVFDSTYSDIIGSSVCRTVCTSSILEAIPTCCDCVYQPYCGTCPVVNYSKSQDIIEKKSSRLSVQNLLRNA
;
A
#
# COMPACT_ATOMS: atom_id res chain seq x y z
N MET A 1 -14.53 -33.64 19.06
CA MET A 1 -13.70 -32.43 18.75
C MET A 1 -12.57 -32.79 17.81
N LYS A 2 -12.39 -32.03 16.74
CA LYS A 2 -11.20 -32.07 15.85
C LYS A 2 -10.52 -30.72 15.82
N LEU A 3 -9.18 -30.72 15.71
CA LEU A 3 -8.42 -29.50 15.54
C LEU A 3 -8.50 -29.02 14.08
N ASN A 4 -8.72 -27.74 13.91
CA ASN A 4 -8.46 -27.07 12.66
C ASN A 4 -6.98 -26.72 12.56
N TYR A 5 -6.51 -26.38 11.36
CA TYR A 5 -5.16 -25.84 11.23
C TYR A 5 -5.09 -24.45 11.87
N PHE A 6 -4.07 -24.20 12.66
CA PHE A 6 -3.73 -22.91 13.22
C PHE A 6 -2.23 -22.78 13.45
N ASN A 7 -1.73 -21.58 13.31
CA ASN A 7 -0.37 -21.22 13.68
C ASN A 7 -0.32 -20.78 15.14
N PHE A 8 0.81 -20.97 15.80
CA PHE A 8 0.97 -20.57 17.19
C PHE A 8 2.36 -20.02 17.48
N LYS A 9 2.44 -19.14 18.47
CA LYS A 9 3.68 -18.56 18.96
C LYS A 9 3.56 -18.17 20.43
N LYS A 10 4.62 -18.38 21.20
CA LYS A 10 4.71 -17.82 22.56
C LYS A 10 4.78 -16.29 22.46
N PHE A 11 3.91 -15.62 23.20
CA PHE A 11 3.77 -14.18 23.26
C PHE A 11 3.68 -13.77 24.73
N GLN A 12 4.78 -13.22 25.28
CA GLN A 12 4.93 -12.97 26.71
C GLN A 12 4.67 -14.25 27.54
N ASP A 13 3.70 -14.25 28.44
CA ASP A 13 3.28 -15.37 29.30
C ASP A 13 2.16 -16.24 28.70
N GLN A 14 1.71 -15.92 27.49
CA GLN A 14 0.63 -16.60 26.78
C GLN A 14 1.10 -17.22 25.47
N VAL A 15 0.23 -17.97 24.82
CA VAL A 15 0.39 -18.47 23.46
C VAL A 15 -0.66 -17.80 22.56
N LEU A 16 -0.19 -17.11 21.56
CA LEU A 16 -1.01 -16.58 20.48
C LEU A 16 -1.31 -17.69 19.47
N LEU A 17 -2.59 -17.91 19.18
CA LEU A 17 -3.09 -18.78 18.11
C LEU A 17 -3.69 -17.91 16.99
N THR A 18 -3.43 -18.28 15.74
CA THR A 18 -4.05 -17.64 14.57
C THR A 18 -4.34 -18.69 13.50
N ASN A 19 -5.36 -18.46 12.68
CA ASN A 19 -5.68 -19.35 11.57
C ASN A 19 -5.88 -18.57 10.25
N ASP A 20 -5.99 -19.30 9.14
CA ASP A 20 -6.14 -18.73 7.80
C ASP A 20 -7.43 -17.92 7.62
N PHE A 21 -8.39 -18.03 8.54
CA PHE A 21 -9.60 -17.20 8.56
C PHE A 21 -9.40 -15.84 9.23
N GLY A 22 -8.18 -15.55 9.71
CA GLY A 22 -7.83 -14.32 10.41
C GLY A 22 -8.40 -14.25 11.83
N CYS A 23 -8.89 -15.37 12.37
CA CYS A 23 -9.23 -15.44 13.77
C CYS A 23 -7.97 -15.58 14.62
N HIS A 24 -7.97 -14.98 15.80
CA HIS A 24 -6.88 -15.09 16.75
C HIS A 24 -7.40 -15.20 18.17
N MET A 25 -6.57 -15.76 19.05
CA MET A 25 -6.80 -15.75 20.49
C MET A 25 -5.50 -15.96 21.25
N PHE A 26 -5.50 -15.46 22.48
CA PHE A 26 -4.44 -15.73 23.45
C PHE A 26 -4.92 -16.77 24.45
N VAL A 27 -4.09 -17.76 24.72
CA VAL A 27 -4.38 -18.82 25.70
C VAL A 27 -3.18 -19.01 26.63
N SER A 28 -3.42 -19.48 27.85
CA SER A 28 -2.33 -19.91 28.72
C SER A 28 -1.61 -21.15 28.15
N GLU A 29 -0.36 -21.39 28.57
CA GLU A 29 0.39 -22.59 28.15
C GLU A 29 -0.35 -23.89 28.54
N ASP A 30 -1.07 -23.88 29.66
CA ASP A 30 -1.86 -25.05 30.10
C ASP A 30 -3.02 -25.32 29.14
N ILE A 31 -3.81 -24.31 28.83
CA ILE A 31 -4.90 -24.44 27.85
C ILE A 31 -4.36 -24.88 26.50
N PHE A 32 -3.23 -24.30 26.05
CA PHE A 32 -2.59 -24.70 24.80
C PHE A 32 -2.23 -26.20 24.78
N ARG A 33 -1.65 -26.74 25.86
CA ARG A 33 -1.35 -28.19 25.97
C ARG A 33 -2.63 -29.03 25.91
N ARG A 34 -3.68 -28.62 26.59
CA ARG A 34 -4.98 -29.30 26.56
C ARG A 34 -5.60 -29.30 25.16
N ILE A 35 -5.49 -28.18 24.41
CA ILE A 35 -5.91 -28.11 23.00
C ILE A 35 -5.19 -29.17 22.17
N LEU A 36 -3.85 -29.26 22.27
CA LEU A 36 -3.06 -30.24 21.51
C LEU A 36 -3.37 -31.67 21.89
N GLN A 37 -3.70 -31.93 23.17
CA GLN A 37 -4.12 -33.25 23.68
C GLN A 37 -5.57 -33.57 23.34
N LYS A 38 -6.33 -32.62 22.77
CA LYS A 38 -7.77 -32.71 22.50
C LYS A 38 -8.60 -32.90 23.78
N ASP A 39 -8.09 -32.41 24.91
CA ASP A 39 -8.70 -32.47 26.24
C ASP A 39 -9.39 -31.15 26.58
N ILE A 40 -10.33 -30.74 25.74
CA ILE A 40 -11.16 -29.54 25.92
C ILE A 40 -12.62 -29.99 25.89
N ASP A 41 -13.34 -29.61 26.92
CA ASP A 41 -14.80 -29.76 26.95
C ASP A 41 -15.41 -28.71 25.98
N MET A 42 -16.18 -29.20 24.99
CA MET A 42 -16.82 -28.37 23.98
C MET A 42 -17.90 -27.44 24.55
N ASP A 43 -18.52 -27.85 25.66
CA ASP A 43 -19.56 -27.06 26.32
C ASP A 43 -18.98 -26.00 27.28
N SER A 44 -17.67 -26.01 27.53
CA SER A 44 -17.00 -25.00 28.32
C SER A 44 -16.83 -23.68 27.53
N ASP A 45 -16.73 -22.54 28.26
CA ASP A 45 -16.50 -21.22 27.65
C ASP A 45 -15.30 -21.21 26.69
N ILE A 46 -14.22 -21.90 27.06
CA ILE A 46 -13.04 -22.01 26.21
C ILE A 46 -13.31 -22.86 24.97
N GLY A 47 -14.08 -23.97 25.12
CA GLY A 47 -14.48 -24.83 24.01
C GLY A 47 -15.34 -24.09 23.00
N GLN A 48 -16.32 -23.33 23.46
CA GLN A 48 -17.17 -22.49 22.63
C GLN A 48 -16.36 -21.41 21.93
N THR A 49 -15.47 -20.71 22.63
CA THR A 49 -14.59 -19.69 22.04
C THR A 49 -13.69 -20.28 20.96
N LEU A 50 -13.09 -21.43 21.19
CA LEU A 50 -12.27 -22.12 20.19
C LEU A 50 -13.08 -22.51 18.95
N PHE A 51 -14.32 -22.93 19.13
CA PHE A 51 -15.23 -23.27 18.04
C PHE A 51 -15.62 -22.01 17.23
N GLU A 52 -16.06 -20.94 17.89
CA GLU A 52 -16.40 -19.65 17.26
C GLU A 52 -15.21 -19.04 16.48
N LYS A 53 -13.99 -19.25 17.00
CA LYS A 53 -12.75 -18.78 16.35
C LYS A 53 -12.24 -19.73 15.27
N ASN A 54 -12.97 -20.80 14.92
CA ASN A 54 -12.55 -21.80 13.93
C ASN A 54 -11.20 -22.48 14.27
N MET A 55 -10.83 -22.60 15.55
CA MET A 55 -9.62 -23.34 15.99
C MET A 55 -9.90 -24.83 16.13
N ILE A 56 -11.15 -25.18 16.41
CA ILE A 56 -11.66 -26.54 16.48
C ILE A 56 -12.97 -26.64 15.69
N TYR A 57 -13.35 -27.85 15.32
CA TYR A 57 -14.61 -28.10 14.63
C TYR A 57 -15.26 -29.43 15.05
N ASP A 58 -16.57 -29.54 14.77
CA ASP A 58 -17.35 -30.76 14.89
C ASP A 58 -17.73 -31.23 13.47
N GLU A 59 -17.32 -32.47 13.13
CA GLU A 59 -17.62 -33.07 11.83
C GLU A 59 -19.13 -33.29 11.58
N THR A 60 -19.91 -33.36 12.66
CA THR A 60 -21.37 -33.55 12.58
C THR A 60 -22.10 -32.23 12.29
N ASN A 61 -21.44 -31.11 12.43
CA ASN A 61 -22.03 -29.77 12.18
C ASN A 61 -21.97 -29.40 10.70
N LEU A 62 -23.10 -29.58 9.99
CA LEU A 62 -23.23 -29.24 8.57
C LEU A 62 -23.12 -27.73 8.28
N GLU A 63 -23.37 -26.87 9.26
CA GLU A 63 -23.27 -25.42 9.10
C GLU A 63 -21.81 -24.95 9.04
N TYR A 64 -20.89 -25.73 9.64
CA TYR A 64 -19.47 -25.40 9.64
C TYR A 64 -18.91 -25.16 8.22
N SER A 65 -19.27 -26.02 7.26
CA SER A 65 -18.80 -25.87 5.87
C SER A 65 -19.32 -24.60 5.20
N SER A 66 -20.50 -24.13 5.56
CA SER A 66 -21.10 -22.90 5.04
C SER A 66 -20.42 -21.66 5.62
N THR A 67 -20.14 -21.66 6.92
CA THR A 67 -19.42 -20.60 7.61
C THR A 67 -17.99 -20.47 7.07
N MET A 68 -17.28 -21.60 6.90
CA MET A 68 -15.93 -21.62 6.35
C MET A 68 -15.88 -21.02 4.93
N LYS A 69 -16.84 -21.36 4.04
CA LYS A 69 -16.92 -20.78 2.69
C LYS A 69 -17.12 -19.27 2.73
N TYR A 70 -17.93 -18.77 3.66
CA TYR A 70 -18.16 -17.34 3.83
C TYR A 70 -16.87 -16.64 4.27
N ASP A 71 -16.15 -17.16 5.25
CA ASP A 71 -14.92 -16.61 5.75
C ASP A 71 -13.81 -16.59 4.69
N ILE A 72 -13.65 -17.68 3.92
CA ILE A 72 -12.71 -17.74 2.80
C ILE A 72 -13.03 -16.66 1.76
N ARG A 73 -14.31 -16.51 1.39
CA ARG A 73 -14.73 -15.49 0.45
C ARG A 73 -14.48 -14.07 0.97
N ARG A 74 -14.68 -13.84 2.26
CA ARG A 74 -14.42 -12.56 2.91
C ARG A 74 -12.93 -12.19 2.84
N ILE A 75 -12.04 -13.14 3.09
CA ILE A 75 -10.59 -12.92 3.15
C ILE A 75 -9.97 -12.91 1.76
N LYS A 76 -10.39 -13.83 0.87
CA LYS A 76 -9.81 -14.04 -0.47
C LYS A 76 -10.66 -13.49 -1.61
N GLY A 77 -11.73 -12.75 -1.31
CA GLY A 77 -12.64 -12.19 -2.32
C GLY A 77 -11.94 -11.33 -3.36
N HIS A 78 -10.84 -10.70 -3.00
CA HIS A 78 -10.01 -9.90 -3.91
C HIS A 78 -9.38 -10.70 -5.06
N VAL A 79 -9.23 -12.03 -4.93
CA VAL A 79 -8.69 -12.90 -6.00
C VAL A 79 -9.67 -13.02 -7.17
N GLY A 80 -10.97 -12.96 -6.88
CA GLY A 80 -12.02 -13.00 -7.90
C GLY A 80 -12.42 -11.64 -8.47
N VAL A 81 -11.76 -10.55 -8.06
CA VAL A 81 -12.03 -9.19 -8.54
C VAL A 81 -10.98 -8.83 -9.59
N ALA A 82 -11.42 -8.24 -10.71
CA ALA A 82 -10.53 -7.80 -11.78
C ALA A 82 -9.72 -6.55 -11.36
N THR A 83 -8.72 -6.24 -12.18
CA THR A 83 -7.87 -5.04 -12.00
C THR A 83 -8.73 -3.79 -11.97
N SER A 84 -8.63 -3.03 -10.89
CA SER A 84 -9.42 -1.82 -10.67
C SER A 84 -8.60 -0.54 -10.55
N LEU A 85 -7.32 -0.65 -10.14
CA LEU A 85 -6.42 0.50 -10.07
C LEU A 85 -5.52 0.54 -11.31
N HIS A 86 -5.60 1.63 -12.05
CA HIS A 86 -4.81 1.91 -13.23
C HIS A 86 -3.97 3.17 -12.97
N ILE A 87 -2.65 3.00 -12.87
CA ILE A 87 -1.70 4.07 -12.58
C ILE A 87 -1.14 4.59 -13.91
N PHE A 88 -1.35 5.86 -14.19
CA PHE A 88 -0.82 6.54 -15.37
C PHE A 88 0.40 7.38 -14.96
N VAL A 89 1.58 6.92 -15.35
CA VAL A 89 2.84 7.65 -15.17
C VAL A 89 2.97 8.63 -16.33
N VAL A 90 2.32 9.80 -16.19
CA VAL A 90 2.17 10.75 -17.31
C VAL A 90 3.47 11.47 -17.68
N THR A 91 4.44 11.48 -16.78
CA THR A 91 5.80 12.01 -17.04
C THR A 91 6.80 11.52 -16.01
N THR A 92 8.07 11.41 -16.40
CA THR A 92 9.19 11.17 -15.46
C THR A 92 9.86 12.47 -15.00
N ALA A 93 9.47 13.62 -15.59
CA ALA A 93 9.95 14.92 -15.16
C ALA A 93 9.43 15.29 -13.78
N CYS A 94 10.27 15.93 -12.97
CA CYS A 94 9.88 16.46 -11.67
C CYS A 94 10.68 17.75 -11.38
N ASN A 95 10.07 18.69 -10.69
CA ASN A 95 10.72 19.91 -10.23
C ASN A 95 11.36 19.76 -8.83
N ALA A 96 10.97 18.73 -8.07
CA ALA A 96 11.56 18.40 -6.76
C ALA A 96 12.73 17.40 -6.88
N GLY A 97 13.66 17.49 -5.96
CA GLY A 97 14.85 16.65 -5.84
C GLY A 97 14.87 15.78 -4.57
N CYS A 98 13.74 15.16 -4.21
CA CYS A 98 13.60 14.38 -2.98
C CYS A 98 14.74 13.39 -2.80
N VAL A 99 15.33 13.34 -1.58
CA VAL A 99 16.51 12.51 -1.27
C VAL A 99 16.21 11.01 -1.36
N TYR A 100 14.95 10.63 -1.19
CA TYR A 100 14.46 9.25 -1.16
C TYR A 100 13.60 8.88 -2.38
N CYS A 101 13.59 9.67 -3.46
CA CYS A 101 12.66 9.47 -4.58
C CYS A 101 12.75 8.05 -5.14
N GLN A 102 11.65 7.30 -5.03
CA GLN A 102 11.55 5.94 -5.55
C GLN A 102 11.30 5.92 -7.07
N ALA A 103 10.67 6.97 -7.58
CA ALA A 103 10.35 7.15 -9.01
C ALA A 103 11.49 7.78 -9.82
N ASN A 104 12.70 7.82 -9.27
CA ASN A 104 13.90 8.33 -9.96
C ASN A 104 15.13 7.63 -9.39
N ASN A 105 15.99 7.12 -10.28
CA ASN A 105 17.19 6.40 -9.88
C ASN A 105 18.41 7.28 -9.59
N GLY A 106 18.27 8.61 -9.66
CA GLY A 106 19.37 9.56 -9.49
C GLY A 106 20.27 9.72 -10.72
N VAL A 107 20.06 8.93 -11.78
CA VAL A 107 20.77 9.05 -13.05
C VAL A 107 20.07 10.09 -13.92
N THR A 108 20.84 10.94 -14.58
CA THR A 108 20.31 11.96 -15.49
C THR A 108 19.91 11.30 -16.80
N CYS A 109 18.65 10.85 -16.89
CA CYS A 109 18.04 10.43 -18.14
C CYS A 109 17.16 11.55 -18.68
N PRO A 110 16.95 11.65 -20.02
CA PRO A 110 15.95 12.56 -20.57
C PRO A 110 14.59 12.28 -19.97
N SER A 111 13.89 13.33 -19.55
CA SER A 111 12.53 13.19 -19.05
C SER A 111 11.58 12.75 -20.16
N LEU A 112 10.75 11.76 -19.86
CA LEU A 112 9.70 11.30 -20.75
C LEU A 112 8.39 12.03 -20.44
N PHE A 113 7.59 12.25 -21.46
CA PHE A 113 6.23 12.78 -21.36
C PHE A 113 5.31 11.88 -22.16
N MET A 114 4.26 11.37 -21.53
CA MET A 114 3.27 10.52 -22.19
C MET A 114 2.61 11.30 -23.33
N SER A 115 2.56 10.72 -24.52
CA SER A 115 1.87 11.28 -25.68
C SER A 115 0.37 10.98 -25.60
N LYS A 116 -0.45 11.72 -26.40
CA LYS A 116 -1.88 11.43 -26.52
C LYS A 116 -2.15 10.02 -27.02
N GLU A 117 -1.38 9.55 -27.99
CA GLU A 117 -1.54 8.20 -28.55
C GLU A 117 -1.30 7.12 -27.51
N ILE A 118 -0.22 7.24 -26.70
CA ILE A 118 0.05 6.32 -25.57
C ILE A 118 -1.08 6.38 -24.54
N ALA A 119 -1.53 7.59 -24.19
CA ALA A 119 -2.61 7.81 -23.24
C ALA A 119 -3.92 7.13 -23.67
N GLU A 120 -4.33 7.30 -24.93
CA GLU A 120 -5.53 6.66 -25.50
C GLU A 120 -5.43 5.13 -25.47
N LYS A 121 -4.31 4.56 -25.89
CA LYS A 121 -4.06 3.12 -25.84
C LYS A 121 -4.08 2.57 -24.42
N ALA A 122 -3.49 3.29 -23.46
CA ALA A 122 -3.52 2.89 -22.05
C ALA A 122 -4.95 2.90 -21.48
N VAL A 123 -5.77 3.91 -21.82
CA VAL A 123 -7.18 3.95 -21.46
C VAL A 123 -7.96 2.81 -22.11
N ASP A 124 -7.76 2.53 -23.40
CA ASP A 124 -8.41 1.42 -24.10
C ASP A 124 -8.13 0.07 -23.43
N ILE A 125 -6.91 -0.15 -22.92
CA ILE A 125 -6.56 -1.36 -22.15
C ILE A 125 -7.23 -1.34 -20.78
N ALA A 126 -7.23 -0.21 -20.07
CA ALA A 126 -7.84 -0.09 -18.76
C ALA A 126 -9.36 -0.36 -18.81
N LEU A 127 -10.05 0.11 -19.86
CA LEU A 127 -11.48 -0.12 -20.08
C LEU A 127 -11.83 -1.57 -20.50
N GLN A 128 -10.85 -2.41 -20.85
CA GLN A 128 -11.07 -3.85 -21.04
C GLN A 128 -11.16 -4.61 -19.71
N SER A 129 -10.82 -4.00 -18.59
CA SER A 129 -10.98 -4.64 -17.28
C SER A 129 -12.47 -4.95 -17.03
N PRO A 130 -12.83 -6.17 -16.60
CA PRO A 130 -14.22 -6.50 -16.26
C PRO A 130 -14.71 -5.87 -14.94
N SER A 131 -13.88 -5.10 -14.24
CA SER A 131 -14.30 -4.37 -13.02
C SER A 131 -15.25 -3.24 -13.38
N GLN A 132 -16.40 -3.18 -12.73
CA GLN A 132 -17.34 -2.06 -12.88
C GLN A 132 -16.77 -0.74 -12.34
N TYR A 133 -15.96 -0.80 -11.28
CA TYR A 133 -15.37 0.38 -10.63
C TYR A 133 -13.88 0.44 -10.94
N LEU A 134 -13.46 1.50 -11.61
CA LEU A 134 -12.07 1.76 -11.96
C LEU A 134 -11.55 2.98 -11.21
N SER A 135 -10.30 2.95 -10.83
CA SER A 135 -9.56 4.08 -10.28
C SER A 135 -8.42 4.41 -11.22
N PHE A 136 -8.43 5.59 -11.79
CA PHE A 136 -7.33 6.12 -12.59
C PHE A 136 -6.52 7.05 -11.70
N GLU A 137 -5.27 6.67 -11.45
CA GLU A 137 -4.36 7.42 -10.61
C GLU A 137 -3.22 8.01 -11.43
N PHE A 138 -3.12 9.32 -11.42
CA PHE A 138 -2.10 10.06 -12.15
C PHE A 138 -0.88 10.24 -11.26
N GLN A 139 0.23 9.69 -11.73
CA GLN A 139 1.53 9.74 -11.07
C GLN A 139 2.63 10.13 -12.06
N GLY A 140 3.87 10.09 -11.58
CA GLY A 140 5.05 10.32 -12.40
C GLY A 140 6.22 10.77 -11.56
N GLY A 141 7.03 11.69 -12.11
CA GLY A 141 7.86 12.55 -11.32
C GLY A 141 6.99 13.59 -10.61
N GLU A 142 6.50 14.60 -11.36
CA GLU A 142 5.42 15.49 -10.94
C GLU A 142 4.36 15.53 -12.05
N PRO A 143 3.19 14.92 -11.87
CA PRO A 143 2.20 14.76 -12.94
C PRO A 143 1.65 16.08 -13.46
N LEU A 144 1.63 17.15 -12.65
CA LEU A 144 1.15 18.46 -13.08
C LEU A 144 2.05 19.13 -14.15
N LEU A 145 3.27 18.62 -14.37
CA LEU A 145 4.10 19.02 -15.51
C LEU A 145 3.53 18.56 -16.86
N ASN A 146 2.64 17.57 -16.86
CA ASN A 146 1.95 17.06 -18.05
C ASN A 146 0.43 17.11 -17.87
N PHE A 147 -0.08 18.22 -17.32
CA PHE A 147 -1.49 18.37 -16.97
C PHE A 147 -2.43 18.23 -18.19
N GLU A 148 -2.00 18.68 -19.37
CA GLU A 148 -2.77 18.55 -20.61
C GLU A 148 -3.05 17.08 -20.97
N ILE A 149 -2.14 16.16 -20.66
CA ILE A 149 -2.37 14.72 -20.85
C ILE A 149 -3.34 14.19 -19.81
N ILE A 150 -3.32 14.68 -18.57
CA ILE A 150 -4.33 14.30 -17.56
C ILE A 150 -5.73 14.70 -18.08
N LYS A 151 -5.91 15.92 -18.55
CA LYS A 151 -7.18 16.36 -19.16
C LYS A 151 -7.59 15.48 -20.33
N HIS A 152 -6.63 15.15 -21.19
CA HIS A 152 -6.89 14.29 -22.35
C HIS A 152 -7.35 12.88 -21.95
N ILE A 153 -6.67 12.25 -20.98
CA ILE A 153 -7.03 10.91 -20.45
C ILE A 153 -8.44 10.94 -19.87
N VAL A 154 -8.77 11.93 -19.05
CA VAL A 154 -10.10 12.05 -18.45
C VAL A 154 -11.17 12.21 -19.53
N GLY A 155 -11.00 13.15 -20.46
CA GLY A 155 -11.97 13.37 -21.55
C GLY A 155 -12.15 12.12 -22.41
N TYR A 156 -11.08 11.48 -22.83
CA TYR A 156 -11.10 10.26 -23.62
C TYR A 156 -11.77 9.09 -22.89
N ALA A 157 -11.47 8.95 -21.59
CA ALA A 157 -12.08 7.92 -20.76
C ALA A 157 -13.58 8.16 -20.57
N GLU A 158 -14.00 9.40 -20.27
CA GLU A 158 -15.43 9.74 -20.07
C GLU A 158 -16.28 9.46 -21.31
N GLU A 159 -15.73 9.70 -22.52
CA GLU A 159 -16.41 9.39 -23.78
C GLU A 159 -16.59 7.87 -24.02
N ARG A 160 -15.71 7.03 -23.47
CA ARG A 160 -15.59 5.60 -23.80
C ARG A 160 -15.88 4.65 -22.65
N LYS A 161 -16.03 5.15 -21.42
CA LYS A 161 -16.14 4.33 -20.20
C LYS A 161 -17.31 3.32 -20.20
N GLY A 162 -18.31 3.48 -21.08
CA GLY A 162 -19.45 2.58 -21.13
C GLY A 162 -20.12 2.39 -19.74
N PRO A 163 -20.21 1.15 -19.21
CA PRO A 163 -20.81 0.90 -17.90
C PRO A 163 -19.87 1.16 -16.71
N HIS A 164 -18.61 1.52 -16.94
CA HIS A 164 -17.64 1.73 -15.86
C HIS A 164 -17.91 3.02 -15.09
N CYS A 165 -17.71 2.95 -13.78
CA CYS A 165 -17.62 4.12 -12.89
C CYS A 165 -16.16 4.40 -12.63
N ILE A 166 -15.62 5.53 -13.11
CA ILE A 166 -14.21 5.88 -12.96
C ILE A 166 -14.05 6.92 -11.88
N ARG A 167 -13.13 6.67 -10.95
CA ARG A 167 -12.64 7.66 -9.98
C ARG A 167 -11.26 8.12 -10.42
N TYR A 168 -11.07 9.43 -10.45
CA TYR A 168 -9.79 10.06 -10.78
C TYR A 168 -9.05 10.47 -9.52
N ASN A 169 -7.75 10.16 -9.45
CA ASN A 169 -6.88 10.53 -8.34
C ASN A 169 -5.56 11.08 -8.88
N VAL A 170 -4.94 11.97 -8.14
CA VAL A 170 -3.62 12.51 -8.47
C VAL A 170 -2.70 12.47 -7.26
N VAL A 171 -1.46 12.03 -7.47
CA VAL A 171 -0.38 12.06 -6.48
C VAL A 171 0.63 13.12 -6.91
N THR A 172 0.65 14.26 -6.23
CA THR A 172 1.42 15.45 -6.63
C THR A 172 2.12 16.09 -5.44
N ASN A 173 3.25 16.74 -5.68
CA ASN A 173 3.93 17.56 -4.67
C ASN A 173 3.25 18.93 -4.45
N LEU A 174 2.19 19.23 -5.19
CA LEU A 174 1.37 20.44 -5.15
C LEU A 174 2.07 21.76 -5.50
N THR A 175 3.36 21.77 -5.76
CA THR A 175 4.10 23.02 -5.97
C THR A 175 3.78 23.72 -7.28
N LEU A 176 3.06 23.04 -8.19
CA LEU A 176 2.61 23.55 -9.49
C LEU A 176 1.11 23.75 -9.58
N LEU A 177 0.39 23.64 -8.46
CA LEU A 177 -1.06 23.79 -8.43
C LEU A 177 -1.45 25.24 -8.77
N THR A 178 -2.31 25.41 -9.79
CA THR A 178 -2.91 26.67 -10.20
C THR A 178 -4.42 26.65 -9.95
N ASP A 179 -5.07 27.81 -10.01
CA ASP A 179 -6.53 27.88 -9.88
C ASP A 179 -7.23 27.13 -11.02
N GLU A 180 -6.70 27.15 -12.25
CA GLU A 180 -7.22 26.37 -13.39
C GLU A 180 -7.19 24.86 -13.11
N ILE A 181 -6.06 24.34 -12.59
CA ILE A 181 -5.92 22.93 -12.22
C ILE A 181 -6.90 22.57 -11.11
N LEU A 182 -7.07 23.45 -10.14
CA LEU A 182 -7.96 23.24 -9.01
C LEU A 182 -9.43 23.26 -9.42
N ASP A 183 -9.84 24.16 -10.35
CA ASP A 183 -11.17 24.20 -10.94
C ASP A 183 -11.47 22.87 -11.65
N TYR A 184 -10.52 22.37 -12.42
CA TYR A 184 -10.64 21.08 -13.11
C TYR A 184 -10.76 19.90 -12.14
N PHE A 185 -9.97 19.89 -11.07
CA PHE A 185 -10.06 18.84 -10.04
C PHE A 185 -11.40 18.86 -9.31
N GLN A 186 -11.95 20.03 -9.07
CA GLN A 186 -13.28 20.18 -8.46
C GLN A 186 -14.38 19.69 -9.41
N GLU A 187 -14.36 20.08 -10.68
CA GLU A 187 -15.31 19.67 -11.69
C GLU A 187 -15.37 18.15 -11.88
N HIS A 188 -14.20 17.51 -11.91
CA HIS A 188 -14.08 16.06 -12.13
C HIS A 188 -13.95 15.23 -10.84
N HIS A 189 -14.18 15.82 -9.67
CA HIS A 189 -14.17 15.16 -8.36
C HIS A 189 -12.88 14.37 -8.07
N PHE A 190 -11.72 14.97 -8.36
CA PHE A 190 -10.43 14.33 -8.12
C PHE A 190 -10.17 14.06 -6.64
N GLY A 191 -9.68 12.87 -6.33
CA GLY A 191 -8.96 12.60 -5.09
C GLY A 191 -7.55 13.17 -5.18
N ILE A 192 -7.15 13.98 -4.21
CA ILE A 192 -5.83 14.63 -4.20
C ILE A 192 -4.99 14.04 -3.07
N SER A 193 -3.81 13.54 -3.41
CA SER A 193 -2.82 13.06 -2.45
C SER A 193 -1.51 13.80 -2.62
N THR A 194 -0.91 14.18 -1.51
CA THR A 194 0.39 14.86 -1.48
C THR A 194 1.34 14.19 -0.49
N SER A 195 2.50 14.78 -0.29
CA SER A 195 3.46 14.31 0.70
C SER A 195 3.89 15.46 1.60
N ILE A 196 3.78 15.25 2.90
CA ILE A 196 4.29 16.16 3.94
C ILE A 196 5.12 15.33 4.91
N ASP A 197 6.42 15.59 5.00
CA ASP A 197 7.33 14.76 5.80
C ASP A 197 7.43 15.20 7.27
N GLY A 198 6.76 16.28 7.65
CA GLY A 198 6.72 16.83 9.01
C GLY A 198 6.91 18.33 9.04
N PRO A 199 7.59 18.89 10.07
CA PRO A 199 7.92 20.32 10.15
C PRO A 199 8.71 20.82 8.93
N GLU A 200 8.64 22.09 8.66
CA GLU A 200 9.23 22.74 7.48
C GLU A 200 10.70 22.35 7.24
N SER A 201 11.53 22.41 8.27
CA SER A 201 12.97 22.11 8.15
C SER A 201 13.20 20.67 7.70
N LEU A 202 12.50 19.71 8.29
CA LEU A 202 12.59 18.29 7.94
C LEU A 202 12.03 18.02 6.53
N HIS A 203 10.87 18.61 6.22
CA HIS A 203 10.27 18.48 4.89
C HIS A 203 11.23 19.02 3.82
N ASN A 204 11.77 20.22 4.00
CA ASN A 204 12.67 20.84 3.03
C ASN A 204 14.01 20.11 2.91
N GLN A 205 14.51 19.48 3.98
CA GLN A 205 15.67 18.61 3.93
C GLN A 205 15.41 17.36 3.07
N ASN A 206 14.24 16.75 3.22
CA ASN A 206 13.86 15.55 2.49
C ASN A 206 13.43 15.86 1.03
N ARG A 207 12.80 17.00 0.80
CA ARG A 207 12.11 17.35 -0.46
C ARG A 207 12.49 18.74 -0.97
N PRO A 208 13.77 18.99 -1.26
CA PRO A 208 14.19 20.27 -1.86
C PRO A 208 13.72 20.36 -3.31
N PHE A 209 13.63 21.59 -3.85
CA PHE A 209 13.58 21.78 -5.29
C PHE A 209 14.91 21.39 -5.95
N LYS A 210 14.87 20.93 -7.21
CA LYS A 210 16.09 20.68 -7.99
C LYS A 210 16.94 21.94 -8.21
N THR A 211 16.30 23.10 -8.20
CA THR A 211 16.93 24.42 -8.35
C THR A 211 17.41 25.01 -7.03
N GLY A 212 17.26 24.28 -5.93
CA GLY A 212 17.53 24.76 -4.57
C GLY A 212 16.31 25.38 -3.89
N GLY A 213 16.35 25.46 -2.56
CA GLY A 213 15.23 25.88 -1.73
C GLY A 213 14.25 24.77 -1.39
N GLY A 214 13.35 25.05 -0.45
CA GLY A 214 12.36 24.10 0.06
C GLY A 214 11.06 24.10 -0.72
N THR A 215 10.34 22.98 -0.69
CA THR A 215 9.02 22.84 -1.32
C THR A 215 7.87 23.08 -0.34
N TYR A 216 8.15 23.17 0.97
CA TYR A 216 7.14 23.20 2.04
C TYR A 216 6.12 24.33 1.90
N GLU A 217 6.58 25.58 1.84
CA GLU A 217 5.68 26.74 1.78
C GLU A 217 4.68 26.64 0.62
N ARG A 218 5.17 26.26 -0.58
CA ARG A 218 4.29 26.10 -1.76
C ARG A 218 3.28 24.97 -1.58
N ALA A 219 3.70 23.85 -0.98
CA ALA A 219 2.80 22.75 -0.71
C ALA A 219 1.70 23.15 0.31
N ILE A 220 2.08 23.87 1.38
CA ILE A 220 1.13 24.35 2.40
C ILE A 220 0.15 25.38 1.83
N ASP A 221 0.61 26.32 1.01
CA ASP A 221 -0.26 27.28 0.35
C ASP A 221 -1.26 26.59 -0.59
N SER A 222 -0.83 25.56 -1.30
CA SER A 222 -1.71 24.76 -2.14
C SER A 222 -2.73 23.96 -1.33
N ILE A 223 -2.33 23.37 -0.20
CA ILE A 223 -3.24 22.66 0.71
C ILE A 223 -4.32 23.63 1.23
N ARG A 224 -3.93 24.85 1.60
CA ARG A 224 -4.89 25.88 2.04
C ARG A 224 -5.91 26.20 0.94
N LYS A 225 -5.47 26.45 -0.28
CA LYS A 225 -6.35 26.70 -1.44
C LYS A 225 -7.30 25.55 -1.73
N ILE A 226 -6.83 24.31 -1.66
CA ILE A 226 -7.65 23.10 -1.84
C ILE A 226 -8.80 23.11 -0.81
N ARG A 227 -8.50 23.35 0.45
CA ARG A 227 -9.49 23.37 1.54
C ARG A 227 -10.46 24.54 1.46
N GLU A 228 -9.99 25.73 1.08
CA GLU A 228 -10.85 26.91 0.86
C GLU A 228 -11.92 26.64 -0.21
N ARG A 229 -11.68 25.71 -1.15
CA ARG A 229 -12.67 25.25 -2.13
C ARG A 229 -13.53 24.07 -1.64
N GLY A 230 -13.38 23.66 -0.39
CA GLY A 230 -14.12 22.53 0.19
C GLY A 230 -13.66 21.16 -0.33
N LEU A 231 -12.47 21.08 -0.96
CA LEU A 231 -11.89 19.83 -1.42
C LEU A 231 -11.05 19.19 -0.31
N HIS A 232 -10.95 17.84 -0.35
CA HIS A 232 -10.12 17.08 0.57
C HIS A 232 -8.75 16.80 -0.07
N VAL A 233 -7.70 16.86 0.74
CA VAL A 233 -6.34 16.44 0.36
C VAL A 233 -5.78 15.52 1.43
N GLY A 234 -5.36 14.32 1.03
CA GLY A 234 -4.60 13.41 1.89
C GLY A 234 -3.10 13.66 1.80
N ALA A 235 -2.36 13.35 2.85
CA ALA A 235 -0.92 13.49 2.84
C ALA A 235 -0.22 12.22 3.35
N ILE A 236 0.90 11.89 2.71
CA ILE A 236 1.77 10.77 3.05
C ILE A 236 3.06 11.32 3.67
N GLN A 237 3.46 10.77 4.79
CA GLN A 237 4.75 10.99 5.41
C GLN A 237 5.70 9.86 5.03
N THR A 238 6.84 10.17 4.42
CA THR A 238 7.90 9.19 4.16
C THR A 238 8.99 9.34 5.21
N THR A 239 9.18 8.27 5.99
CA THR A 239 10.19 8.26 7.06
C THR A 239 11.57 8.05 6.47
N THR A 240 12.51 8.92 6.80
CA THR A 240 13.94 8.77 6.54
C THR A 240 14.70 8.73 7.87
N ARG A 241 16.01 8.45 7.87
CA ARG A 241 16.85 8.59 9.07
C ARG A 241 16.73 9.98 9.70
N TYR A 242 16.56 11.02 8.88
CA TYR A 242 16.35 12.39 9.35
C TYR A 242 15.03 12.57 10.12
N SER A 243 14.02 11.73 9.85
CA SER A 243 12.73 11.76 10.52
C SER A 243 12.77 11.14 11.93
N LEU A 244 13.65 10.17 12.16
CA LEU A 244 13.68 9.36 13.39
C LEU A 244 13.77 10.18 14.69
N PRO A 245 14.47 11.33 14.76
CA PRO A 245 14.53 12.17 15.96
C PRO A 245 13.24 12.96 16.25
N PHE A 246 12.26 13.00 15.33
CA PHE A 246 11.12 13.94 15.37
C PHE A 246 9.74 13.27 15.31
N PRO A 247 9.48 12.12 16.00
CA PRO A 247 8.20 11.42 15.88
C PRO A 247 7.01 12.27 16.35
N GLN A 248 7.17 13.00 17.45
CA GLN A 248 6.11 13.84 18.01
C GLN A 248 5.84 15.08 17.15
N GLU A 249 6.90 15.73 16.67
CA GLU A 249 6.83 16.94 15.86
C GLU A 249 6.16 16.65 14.50
N ILE A 250 6.41 15.46 13.93
CA ILE A 250 5.75 15.03 12.68
C ILE A 250 4.25 14.91 12.90
N VAL A 251 3.81 14.23 13.96
CA VAL A 251 2.39 14.05 14.25
C VAL A 251 1.71 15.39 14.57
N ARG A 252 2.36 16.26 15.36
CA ARG A 252 1.86 17.61 15.64
C ARG A 252 1.74 18.45 14.37
N ALA A 253 2.72 18.39 13.46
CA ALA A 253 2.65 19.12 12.20
C ALA A 253 1.40 18.74 11.39
N TYR A 254 1.01 17.47 11.34
CA TYR A 254 -0.22 17.03 10.69
C TYR A 254 -1.47 17.55 11.39
N ASN A 255 -1.50 17.49 12.73
CA ASN A 255 -2.59 18.04 13.53
C ASN A 255 -2.73 19.56 13.33
N ASP A 256 -1.65 20.31 13.41
CA ASP A 256 -1.63 21.76 13.27
C ASP A 256 -1.99 22.23 11.86
N LEU A 257 -1.66 21.42 10.85
CA LEU A 257 -2.11 21.60 9.49
C LEU A 257 -3.57 21.17 9.26
N GLY A 258 -4.25 20.62 10.27
CA GLY A 258 -5.65 20.21 10.18
C GLY A 258 -5.90 19.00 9.30
N PHE A 259 -5.01 18.03 9.25
CA PHE A 259 -5.27 16.75 8.59
C PHE A 259 -6.10 15.83 9.51
N ASP A 260 -7.02 15.07 8.93
CA ASP A 260 -7.79 14.04 9.64
C ASP A 260 -7.03 12.71 9.75
N SER A 261 -6.00 12.53 8.94
CA SER A 261 -5.17 11.34 8.95
C SER A 261 -3.73 11.62 8.58
N ILE A 262 -2.84 10.76 9.07
CA ILE A 262 -1.45 10.67 8.67
C ILE A 262 -1.16 9.25 8.21
N PHE A 263 -0.41 9.10 7.11
CA PHE A 263 0.10 7.82 6.66
C PHE A 263 1.62 7.80 6.83
N ILE A 264 2.09 7.21 7.91
CA ILE A 264 3.53 7.08 8.20
C ILE A 264 4.08 5.89 7.41
N ARG A 265 4.76 6.19 6.30
CA ARG A 265 5.33 5.18 5.40
C ARG A 265 6.80 4.91 5.73
N PRO A 266 7.18 3.64 5.90
CA PRO A 266 8.60 3.28 5.95
C PRO A 266 9.26 3.52 4.60
N LEU A 267 10.56 3.84 4.63
CA LEU A 267 11.37 3.99 3.44
C LEU A 267 11.53 2.65 2.71
N THR A 268 11.24 2.63 1.43
CA THR A 268 11.49 1.46 0.57
C THR A 268 12.77 1.69 -0.25
N PRO A 269 13.71 0.74 -0.27
CA PRO A 269 14.96 0.87 -1.01
C PRO A 269 14.77 0.61 -2.52
N LEU A 270 14.10 1.56 -3.19
CA LEU A 270 13.93 1.61 -4.64
C LEU A 270 14.35 3.00 -5.13
N GLY A 271 14.73 3.08 -6.38
CA GLY A 271 15.16 4.31 -7.01
C GLY A 271 16.33 4.97 -6.28
N LYS A 272 16.26 6.29 -6.10
CA LYS A 272 17.30 7.08 -5.42
C LYS A 272 17.54 6.69 -3.97
N ALA A 273 16.50 6.18 -3.27
CA ALA A 273 16.65 5.71 -1.91
C ALA A 273 17.66 4.56 -1.78
N THR A 274 17.82 3.71 -2.80
CA THR A 274 18.83 2.65 -2.81
C THR A 274 20.25 3.20 -2.78
N HIS A 275 20.51 4.25 -3.56
CA HIS A 275 21.85 4.86 -3.63
C HIS A 275 22.20 5.67 -2.38
N ASN A 276 21.19 6.26 -1.75
CA ASN A 276 21.38 7.09 -0.54
C ASN A 276 21.16 6.30 0.76
N TRP A 277 21.03 4.97 0.70
CA TRP A 277 20.61 4.18 1.86
C TRP A 277 21.49 4.34 3.09
N ASP A 278 22.80 4.48 2.91
CA ASP A 278 23.74 4.66 4.02
C ASP A 278 23.48 5.97 4.80
N GLU A 279 22.94 6.99 4.12
CA GLU A 279 22.64 8.30 4.71
C GLU A 279 21.22 8.39 5.27
N ILE A 280 20.23 7.90 4.50
CA ILE A 280 18.80 8.11 4.82
C ILE A 280 18.09 6.84 5.30
N GLY A 281 18.71 5.66 5.16
CA GLY A 281 18.15 4.38 5.57
C GLY A 281 18.26 4.15 7.08
N TYR A 282 17.54 3.18 7.58
CA TYR A 282 17.49 2.80 8.98
C TYR A 282 17.13 1.32 9.13
N THR A 283 17.28 0.75 10.34
CA THR A 283 16.88 -0.62 10.64
C THR A 283 15.38 -0.70 10.95
N PRO A 284 14.78 -1.88 10.85
CA PRO A 284 13.39 -2.08 11.27
C PRO A 284 13.14 -1.69 12.73
N GLU A 285 14.09 -1.96 13.62
CA GLU A 285 14.00 -1.66 15.05
C GLU A 285 13.99 -0.15 15.31
N GLU A 286 14.82 0.61 14.60
CA GLU A 286 14.82 2.08 14.65
C GLU A 286 13.49 2.66 14.20
N PHE A 287 12.91 2.13 13.10
CA PHE A 287 11.59 2.57 12.64
C PHE A 287 10.49 2.23 13.65
N ILE A 288 10.49 1.03 14.23
CA ILE A 288 9.47 0.63 15.21
C ILE A 288 9.53 1.54 16.43
N SER A 289 10.74 1.83 16.93
CA SER A 289 10.91 2.76 18.05
C SER A 289 10.35 4.16 17.73
N PHE A 290 10.61 4.66 16.54
CA PHE A 290 10.05 5.91 16.03
C PHE A 290 8.53 5.84 15.92
N TYR A 291 8.00 4.78 15.30
CA TYR A 291 6.58 4.61 15.02
C TYR A 291 5.74 4.50 16.30
N VAL A 292 6.23 3.79 17.31
CA VAL A 292 5.56 3.70 18.63
C VAL A 292 5.47 5.08 19.28
N GLN A 293 6.56 5.86 19.26
CA GLN A 293 6.54 7.22 19.81
C GLN A 293 5.58 8.15 19.04
N ALA A 294 5.49 7.99 17.72
CA ALA A 294 4.52 8.73 16.91
C ALA A 294 3.08 8.35 17.25
N LEU A 295 2.79 7.06 17.43
CA LEU A 295 1.46 6.58 17.87
C LEU A 295 1.12 7.07 19.27
N ASP A 296 2.06 7.09 20.22
CA ASP A 296 1.85 7.62 21.57
C ASP A 296 1.44 9.10 21.55
N GLU A 297 2.08 9.90 20.68
CA GLU A 297 1.73 11.31 20.52
C GLU A 297 0.34 11.47 19.87
N LEU A 298 0.04 10.67 18.85
CA LEU A 298 -1.28 10.65 18.21
C LEU A 298 -2.38 10.31 19.21
N LEU A 299 -2.18 9.33 20.09
CA LEU A 299 -3.13 8.96 21.13
C LEU A 299 -3.35 10.11 22.12
N LYS A 300 -2.30 10.86 22.50
CA LYS A 300 -2.43 12.05 23.36
C LYS A 300 -3.28 13.13 22.68
N ILE A 301 -3.04 13.41 21.40
CA ILE A 301 -3.85 14.37 20.62
C ILE A 301 -5.31 13.92 20.60
N ASN A 302 -5.58 12.66 20.31
CA ASN A 302 -6.95 12.14 20.26
C ASN A 302 -7.68 12.21 21.60
N GLN A 303 -6.97 12.13 22.72
CA GLN A 303 -7.55 12.33 24.07
C GLN A 303 -7.98 13.78 24.32
N THR A 304 -7.49 14.76 23.58
CA THR A 304 -7.92 16.16 23.71
C THR A 304 -9.20 16.50 22.94
N GLY A 305 -9.78 15.52 22.22
CA GLY A 305 -10.99 15.69 21.41
C GLY A 305 -10.72 16.01 19.93
N HIS A 306 -9.48 16.15 19.53
CA HIS A 306 -9.07 16.17 18.12
C HIS A 306 -8.86 14.75 17.62
N PHE A 307 -9.49 14.38 16.51
CA PHE A 307 -9.34 13.05 15.95
C PHE A 307 -8.35 13.05 14.79
N LEU A 308 -7.18 12.45 14.99
CA LEU A 308 -6.20 12.18 13.96
C LEU A 308 -6.01 10.66 13.84
N LYS A 309 -6.16 10.11 12.63
CA LYS A 309 -6.03 8.67 12.36
C LYS A 309 -4.64 8.39 11.74
N GLU A 310 -3.94 7.38 12.25
CA GLU A 310 -2.80 6.82 11.53
C GLU A 310 -3.29 5.68 10.62
N GLU A 311 -3.04 5.80 9.31
CA GLU A 311 -3.66 4.92 8.29
C GLU A 311 -3.18 3.48 8.40
N HIS A 312 -1.87 3.23 8.59
CA HIS A 312 -1.33 1.87 8.65
C HIS A 312 -1.82 1.12 9.90
N ALA A 313 -1.78 1.77 11.06
CA ALA A 313 -2.33 1.20 12.31
C ALA A 313 -3.83 0.90 12.17
N SER A 314 -4.60 1.82 11.56
CA SER A 314 -6.02 1.64 11.32
C SER A 314 -6.31 0.42 10.43
N ILE A 315 -5.55 0.22 9.36
CA ILE A 315 -5.67 -0.94 8.46
C ILE A 315 -5.36 -2.23 9.22
N LEU A 316 -4.27 -2.26 10.00
CA LEU A 316 -3.88 -3.44 10.78
C LEU A 316 -4.90 -3.77 11.87
N LEU A 317 -5.36 -2.78 12.64
CA LEU A 317 -6.40 -2.96 13.66
C LEU A 317 -7.73 -3.45 13.06
N SER A 318 -8.12 -2.91 11.90
CA SER A 318 -9.31 -3.38 11.19
C SER A 318 -9.19 -4.87 10.84
N ARG A 319 -8.03 -5.31 10.33
CA ARG A 319 -7.79 -6.72 10.00
C ARG A 319 -7.76 -7.62 11.23
N ILE A 320 -7.11 -7.19 12.30
CA ILE A 320 -7.07 -7.92 13.59
C ILE A 320 -8.50 -8.10 14.13
N ASN A 321 -9.36 -7.08 14.01
CA ASN A 321 -10.76 -7.13 14.43
C ASN A 321 -11.69 -7.84 13.42
N GLY A 322 -11.16 -8.52 12.42
CA GLY A 322 -11.92 -9.30 11.46
C GLY A 322 -12.53 -8.50 10.31
N ASN A 323 -12.28 -7.20 10.22
CA ASN A 323 -12.67 -6.36 9.11
C ASN A 323 -11.53 -6.34 8.07
N PHE A 324 -11.55 -7.28 7.14
CA PHE A 324 -10.51 -7.40 6.11
C PHE A 324 -10.64 -6.27 5.09
N VAL A 325 -9.99 -5.13 5.41
CA VAL A 325 -9.81 -4.05 4.45
C VAL A 325 -8.98 -4.57 3.29
N ASN A 326 -9.48 -4.33 2.07
CA ASN A 326 -8.85 -4.76 0.83
C ASN A 326 -7.65 -3.82 0.48
N TYR A 327 -6.61 -3.86 1.29
CA TYR A 327 -5.38 -3.09 1.09
C TYR A 327 -4.36 -3.93 0.31
N MET A 328 -3.89 -3.43 -0.85
CA MET A 328 -3.13 -4.23 -1.81
C MET A 328 -1.83 -4.80 -1.27
N GLU A 329 -1.13 -4.06 -0.43
CA GLU A 329 0.14 -4.48 0.16
C GLU A 329 -0.01 -5.62 1.20
N LEU A 330 -1.23 -5.84 1.71
CA LEU A 330 -1.56 -6.90 2.67
C LEU A 330 -2.37 -8.05 2.05
N ARG A 331 -2.52 -8.10 0.74
CA ARG A 331 -3.16 -9.22 0.04
C ARG A 331 -2.24 -10.44 -0.04
N SER A 332 -2.85 -11.62 -0.10
CA SER A 332 -2.23 -12.89 -0.47
C SER A 332 -3.14 -13.61 -1.46
N PRO A 333 -2.79 -13.63 -2.76
CA PRO A 333 -1.62 -13.05 -3.40
C PRO A 333 -1.64 -11.51 -3.44
N CYS A 334 -0.46 -10.92 -3.69
CA CYS A 334 -0.27 -9.48 -3.89
C CYS A 334 -1.20 -8.94 -4.99
N GLY A 335 -1.64 -7.68 -4.83
CA GLY A 335 -2.49 -7.01 -5.82
C GLY A 335 -1.81 -6.62 -7.14
N ALA A 336 -0.49 -6.78 -7.26
CA ALA A 336 0.24 -6.49 -8.49
C ALA A 336 -0.33 -7.30 -9.67
N SER A 337 -0.51 -6.68 -10.82
CA SER A 337 -1.20 -7.14 -12.03
C SER A 337 -2.71 -7.36 -11.84
N ILE A 338 -3.13 -8.21 -10.89
CA ILE A 338 -4.55 -8.60 -10.73
C ILE A 338 -5.43 -7.55 -10.05
N GLY A 339 -4.85 -6.60 -9.34
CA GLY A 339 -5.55 -5.49 -8.67
C GLY A 339 -5.14 -4.13 -9.19
N GLN A 340 -3.92 -4.00 -9.71
CA GLN A 340 -3.37 -2.76 -10.26
C GLN A 340 -2.47 -3.01 -11.48
N LEU A 341 -2.39 -1.99 -12.35
CA LEU A 341 -1.45 -1.92 -13.48
C LEU A 341 -0.84 -0.52 -13.52
N ALA A 342 0.41 -0.41 -13.95
CA ALA A 342 1.06 0.88 -14.19
C ALA A 342 1.40 1.04 -15.68
N TYR A 343 0.93 2.12 -16.30
CA TYR A 343 1.22 2.52 -17.67
C TYR A 343 2.29 3.62 -17.66
N TYR A 344 3.42 3.33 -18.26
CA TYR A 344 4.56 4.22 -18.25
C TYR A 344 4.53 5.22 -19.41
N ALA A 345 5.30 6.31 -19.31
CA ALA A 345 5.25 7.42 -20.26
C ALA A 345 5.66 7.07 -21.72
N ASP A 346 6.36 5.96 -21.93
CA ASP A 346 6.74 5.41 -23.24
C ASP A 346 5.79 4.31 -23.76
N GLY A 347 4.73 4.01 -22.99
CA GLY A 347 3.75 2.97 -23.32
C GLY A 347 4.03 1.60 -22.73
N GLU A 348 5.13 1.40 -22.00
CA GLU A 348 5.38 0.14 -21.30
C GLU A 348 4.38 -0.07 -20.14
N ILE A 349 4.04 -1.34 -19.87
CA ILE A 349 3.06 -1.74 -18.85
C ILE A 349 3.76 -2.59 -17.79
N PHE A 350 3.54 -2.23 -16.52
CA PHE A 350 4.14 -2.92 -15.38
C PHE A 350 3.09 -3.48 -14.42
N THR A 351 3.52 -4.46 -13.63
CA THR A 351 2.67 -5.17 -12.65
C THR A 351 2.07 -4.23 -11.59
N CYS A 352 2.79 -3.18 -11.22
CA CYS A 352 2.45 -2.23 -10.14
C CYS A 352 3.38 -1.02 -10.20
N ASP A 353 3.19 -0.10 -9.26
CA ASP A 353 4.03 1.08 -9.09
C ASP A 353 5.49 0.70 -8.76
N GLU A 354 5.72 -0.24 -7.84
CA GLU A 354 7.07 -0.72 -7.51
C GLU A 354 7.75 -1.39 -8.72
N GLY A 355 6.99 -2.11 -9.56
CA GLY A 355 7.52 -2.73 -10.78
C GLY A 355 8.05 -1.69 -11.76
N ARG A 356 7.36 -0.57 -11.94
CA ARG A 356 7.85 0.52 -12.79
C ARG A 356 8.99 1.31 -12.11
N MET A 357 9.03 1.40 -10.77
CA MET A 357 10.17 2.00 -10.06
C MET A 357 11.45 1.18 -10.24
N LEU A 358 11.34 -0.14 -10.30
CA LEU A 358 12.47 -1.01 -10.59
C LEU A 358 12.95 -0.85 -12.04
N HIS A 359 12.02 -0.63 -12.99
CA HIS A 359 12.36 -0.29 -14.37
C HIS A 359 13.20 0.99 -14.47
N GLU A 360 12.90 2.01 -13.68
CA GLU A 360 13.72 3.23 -13.59
C GLU A 360 15.17 2.94 -13.13
N MET A 361 15.38 1.80 -12.45
CA MET A 361 16.71 1.33 -12.05
C MET A 361 17.39 0.45 -13.11
N GLY A 362 16.76 0.28 -14.28
CA GLY A 362 17.28 -0.50 -15.42
C GLY A 362 16.89 -1.98 -15.40
N ASP A 363 15.97 -2.40 -14.53
CA ASP A 363 15.51 -3.79 -14.45
C ASP A 363 14.06 -3.95 -14.93
N HIS A 364 13.86 -4.70 -16.00
CA HIS A 364 12.56 -4.87 -16.67
C HIS A 364 11.82 -6.15 -16.26
N THR A 365 12.23 -6.84 -15.20
CA THR A 365 11.67 -8.14 -14.77
C THR A 365 10.17 -8.12 -14.58
N PHE A 366 9.60 -6.99 -14.15
CA PHE A 366 8.17 -6.85 -13.87
C PHE A 366 7.38 -6.15 -14.98
N ARG A 367 7.95 -6.10 -16.18
CA ARG A 367 7.27 -5.63 -17.39
C ARG A 367 6.26 -6.67 -17.88
N LEU A 368 5.06 -6.22 -18.22
CA LEU A 368 3.95 -7.07 -18.71
C LEU A 368 3.77 -7.01 -20.23
N GLY A 369 4.09 -5.88 -20.85
CA GLY A 369 3.90 -5.63 -22.27
C GLY A 369 4.01 -4.15 -22.62
N ASN A 370 3.43 -3.77 -23.76
CA ASN A 370 3.37 -2.38 -24.22
C ASN A 370 1.95 -2.07 -24.73
N VAL A 371 1.50 -0.82 -24.61
CA VAL A 371 0.15 -0.40 -24.99
C VAL A 371 -0.16 -0.55 -26.49
N PHE A 372 0.87 -0.67 -27.34
CA PHE A 372 0.71 -0.80 -28.78
C PHE A 372 0.52 -2.24 -29.27
N ASP A 373 0.91 -3.24 -28.48
CA ASP A 373 0.94 -4.64 -28.92
C ASP A 373 0.25 -5.60 -27.93
N SER A 374 -0.21 -5.14 -26.78
CA SER A 374 -0.79 -5.98 -25.74
C SER A 374 -2.25 -5.65 -25.49
N THR A 375 -3.08 -6.66 -25.25
CA THR A 375 -4.43 -6.52 -24.72
C THR A 375 -4.45 -6.77 -23.22
N TYR A 376 -5.53 -6.38 -22.53
CA TYR A 376 -5.73 -6.69 -21.12
C TYR A 376 -5.62 -8.20 -20.84
N SER A 377 -6.17 -9.03 -21.73
CA SER A 377 -6.10 -10.50 -21.63
C SER A 377 -4.66 -11.02 -21.70
N ASP A 378 -3.84 -10.47 -22.61
CA ASP A 378 -2.42 -10.84 -22.73
C ASP A 378 -1.64 -10.50 -21.47
N ILE A 379 -1.92 -9.30 -20.90
CA ILE A 379 -1.29 -8.80 -19.67
C ILE A 379 -1.59 -9.73 -18.50
N ILE A 380 -2.88 -10.02 -18.23
CA ILE A 380 -3.30 -10.87 -17.11
C ILE A 380 -2.90 -12.33 -17.33
N GLY A 381 -2.88 -12.80 -18.59
CA GLY A 381 -2.43 -14.13 -18.97
C GLY A 381 -0.92 -14.32 -19.01
N SER A 382 -0.11 -13.28 -18.81
CA SER A 382 1.34 -13.33 -18.94
C SER A 382 2.00 -14.21 -17.89
N SER A 383 3.21 -14.71 -18.23
CA SER A 383 4.03 -15.47 -17.27
C SER A 383 4.45 -14.59 -16.08
N VAL A 384 4.71 -13.31 -16.31
CA VAL A 384 5.10 -12.36 -15.27
C VAL A 384 3.95 -12.19 -14.25
N CYS A 385 2.71 -11.98 -14.72
CA CYS A 385 1.54 -11.90 -13.85
C CYS A 385 1.39 -13.16 -12.99
N ARG A 386 1.46 -14.35 -13.62
CA ARG A 386 1.38 -15.63 -12.90
C ARG A 386 2.50 -15.81 -11.87
N THR A 387 3.72 -15.43 -12.22
CA THR A 387 4.87 -15.52 -11.31
C THR A 387 4.69 -14.60 -10.10
N VAL A 388 4.28 -13.36 -10.30
CA VAL A 388 4.02 -12.41 -9.21
C VAL A 388 2.91 -12.92 -8.28
N CYS A 389 1.82 -13.44 -8.84
CA CYS A 389 0.73 -14.03 -8.04
C CYS A 389 1.22 -15.23 -7.22
N THR A 390 1.89 -16.20 -7.86
CA THR A 390 2.32 -17.43 -7.16
C THR A 390 3.39 -17.18 -6.11
N SER A 391 4.33 -16.26 -6.38
CA SER A 391 5.40 -15.89 -5.44
C SER A 391 4.92 -15.06 -4.23
N SER A 392 3.68 -14.64 -4.21
CA SER A 392 3.11 -13.81 -3.13
C SER A 392 1.97 -14.48 -2.36
N ILE A 393 1.71 -15.76 -2.59
CA ILE A 393 0.77 -16.56 -1.79
C ILE A 393 1.46 -16.93 -0.47
N LEU A 394 1.15 -16.22 0.61
CA LEU A 394 1.82 -16.40 1.91
C LEU A 394 1.67 -17.82 2.45
N GLU A 395 0.54 -18.45 2.18
CA GLU A 395 0.21 -19.81 2.59
C GLU A 395 1.11 -20.87 1.91
N ALA A 396 1.77 -20.52 0.81
CA ALA A 396 2.68 -21.38 0.06
C ALA A 396 4.17 -21.00 0.22
N ILE A 397 4.48 -19.87 0.84
CA ILE A 397 5.86 -19.42 1.04
C ILE A 397 6.43 -20.07 2.31
N PRO A 398 7.56 -20.81 2.22
CA PRO A 398 8.29 -21.26 3.40
C PRO A 398 8.55 -20.08 4.35
N THR A 399 8.52 -20.27 5.64
CA THR A 399 8.63 -19.22 6.67
C THR A 399 7.41 -18.30 6.83
N CYS A 400 6.48 -18.28 5.88
CA CYS A 400 5.24 -17.52 6.00
C CYS A 400 4.04 -18.43 6.33
N CYS A 401 3.98 -19.65 5.77
CA CYS A 401 2.88 -20.59 5.97
C CYS A 401 2.68 -20.98 7.46
N ASP A 402 3.75 -21.07 8.25
CA ASP A 402 3.71 -21.37 9.68
C ASP A 402 3.80 -20.12 10.58
N CYS A 403 3.55 -18.94 10.03
CA CYS A 403 3.72 -17.69 10.77
C CYS A 403 2.40 -17.22 11.38
N VAL A 404 2.34 -17.01 12.70
CA VAL A 404 1.14 -16.47 13.38
C VAL A 404 0.66 -15.11 12.85
N TYR A 405 1.52 -14.35 12.20
CA TYR A 405 1.16 -13.05 11.62
C TYR A 405 0.70 -13.15 10.16
N GLN A 406 0.71 -14.36 9.58
CA GLN A 406 0.39 -14.59 8.16
C GLN A 406 -0.96 -13.97 7.75
N PRO A 407 -2.06 -14.10 8.51
CA PRO A 407 -3.37 -13.56 8.08
C PRO A 407 -3.41 -12.03 7.99
N TYR A 408 -2.49 -11.35 8.66
CA TYR A 408 -2.43 -9.89 8.75
C TYR A 408 -1.30 -9.29 7.92
N CYS A 409 -0.51 -10.12 7.26
CA CYS A 409 0.72 -9.74 6.55
C CYS A 409 0.53 -9.76 5.03
N GLY A 410 1.45 -9.12 4.32
CA GLY A 410 1.63 -9.19 2.88
C GLY A 410 3.11 -9.32 2.53
N THR A 411 3.38 -9.67 1.27
CA THR A 411 4.74 -9.64 0.72
C THR A 411 4.74 -8.91 -0.61
N CYS A 412 5.82 -8.21 -0.90
CA CYS A 412 6.01 -7.53 -2.19
C CYS A 412 7.10 -8.26 -2.99
N PRO A 413 6.75 -8.99 -4.04
CA PRO A 413 7.71 -9.70 -4.87
C PRO A 413 8.77 -8.78 -5.48
N VAL A 414 8.39 -7.56 -5.86
CA VAL A 414 9.30 -6.57 -6.44
C VAL A 414 10.39 -6.17 -5.45
N VAL A 415 10.01 -5.82 -4.21
CA VAL A 415 10.96 -5.41 -3.17
C VAL A 415 11.83 -6.59 -2.69
N ASN A 416 11.28 -7.81 -2.64
CA ASN A 416 12.08 -9.00 -2.36
C ASN A 416 13.17 -9.16 -3.44
N TYR A 417 12.77 -9.16 -4.69
CA TYR A 417 13.65 -9.30 -5.85
C TYR A 417 14.70 -8.19 -5.92
N SER A 418 14.34 -6.94 -5.70
CA SER A 418 15.29 -5.81 -5.75
C SER A 418 16.43 -5.94 -4.75
N LYS A 419 16.23 -6.68 -3.65
CA LYS A 419 17.23 -6.86 -2.59
C LYS A 419 18.11 -8.09 -2.75
N SER A 420 17.58 -9.16 -3.30
CA SER A 420 18.22 -10.48 -3.28
C SER A 420 18.26 -11.17 -4.65
N GLN A 421 17.64 -10.59 -5.68
CA GLN A 421 17.36 -11.23 -6.96
C GLN A 421 16.51 -12.51 -6.82
N ASP A 422 15.85 -12.67 -5.66
CA ASP A 422 14.92 -13.75 -5.38
C ASP A 422 13.54 -13.16 -5.06
N ILE A 423 12.55 -13.51 -5.86
CA ILE A 423 11.17 -13.01 -5.76
C ILE A 423 10.43 -13.54 -4.52
N ILE A 424 10.89 -14.65 -3.94
CA ILE A 424 10.26 -15.33 -2.80
C ILE A 424 10.96 -14.95 -1.49
N GLU A 425 12.27 -14.67 -1.53
CA GLU A 425 13.06 -14.45 -0.32
C GLU A 425 12.61 -13.19 0.44
N LYS A 426 12.01 -13.41 1.59
CA LYS A 426 11.63 -12.35 2.52
C LYS A 426 12.80 -12.07 3.48
N LYS A 427 13.70 -11.15 3.14
CA LYS A 427 14.78 -10.77 4.06
C LYS A 427 14.23 -10.09 5.33
N SER A 428 14.83 -10.44 6.47
CA SER A 428 14.49 -9.90 7.81
C SER A 428 14.64 -8.37 7.92
N SER A 429 15.37 -7.74 7.01
CA SER A 429 15.57 -6.28 6.96
C SER A 429 14.38 -5.49 6.43
N ARG A 430 13.29 -6.14 6.00
CA ARG A 430 12.07 -5.44 5.61
C ARG A 430 11.22 -5.20 6.85
N LEU A 431 10.73 -3.97 6.99
CA LEU A 431 9.57 -3.65 7.83
C LEU A 431 8.38 -4.45 7.33
N SER A 432 8.25 -5.64 7.86
CA SER A 432 7.06 -6.46 7.67
C SER A 432 6.13 -6.23 8.85
N VAL A 433 4.85 -6.46 8.65
CA VAL A 433 3.87 -6.58 9.74
C VAL A 433 4.41 -7.46 10.87
N GLN A 434 5.23 -8.46 10.54
CA GLN A 434 5.94 -9.30 11.51
C GLN A 434 6.80 -8.50 12.50
N ASN A 435 7.55 -7.51 12.02
CA ASN A 435 8.42 -6.72 12.89
C ASN A 435 7.62 -5.71 13.69
N LEU A 436 6.57 -5.10 13.10
CA LEU A 436 5.63 -4.23 13.82
C LEU A 436 4.89 -4.99 14.93
N LEU A 437 4.42 -6.21 14.65
CA LEU A 437 3.68 -7.03 15.62
C LEU A 437 4.57 -7.82 16.61
N ARG A 438 5.89 -7.96 16.38
CA ARG A 438 6.81 -8.62 17.31
C ARG A 438 7.20 -7.76 18.49
N ASN A 439 7.18 -6.45 18.32
CA ASN A 439 7.68 -5.47 19.27
C ASN A 439 6.57 -4.60 19.89
N ALA A 440 5.31 -4.75 19.43
CA ALA A 440 4.11 -4.22 20.06
C ALA A 440 3.57 -5.24 21.09
#